data_b1d0364702a9d77d90d45b6e73a6e7cc
#
_entry.id   b1d0364702a9d77d90d45b6e73a6e7cc
#
_cell.length_a   1.000
_cell.length_b   1.000
_cell.length_c   1.000
_cell.angle_alpha   90.00
_cell.angle_beta   90.00
_cell.angle_gamma   90.00
#
_symmetry.space_group_name_H-M   'P 1'
#
loop_
_entity.id
_entity.type
_entity.pdbx_description
1 polymer ?
#
loop_
_entity_poly.entity_id
_entity_poly.type
_entity_poly.pdbx_seq_one_letter_code
_entity_poly.pdbx_strand_id
1 'polypeptide(L)'
;MDNLTMNVDTMNKTNDYKVADINLAEFGRKEIQLAEVEMPGLMALRDKFRDSKPLDGARIAGCIHMTIQSAVLIETLIELGAEVRWSSCNIYSTQDHA
;
A
#
# COMPACT_ATOMS: atom_id res chain seq x y z
N MET A 1 -4.79 6.64 -23.64
CA MET A 1 -4.20 6.72 -23.20
C MET A 1 -3.62 6.76 -23.14
N ASP A 2 -3.67 6.85 -23.29
CA ASP A 2 -2.82 6.87 -22.95
C ASP A 2 -2.40 7.30 -22.63
N ASN A 3 -2.24 7.86 -22.39
CA ASN A 3 -1.43 8.13 -21.84
C ASN A 3 -1.43 8.49 -21.05
N LEU A 4 -1.84 9.20 -20.71
CA LEU A 4 -1.76 9.06 -19.76
C LEU A 4 -1.94 8.23 -19.55
N THR A 5 -2.64 8.10 -20.08
CA THR A 5 -2.56 7.06 -19.88
C THR A 5 -1.66 6.45 -20.41
N MET A 6 -1.19 6.73 -20.79
CA MET A 6 -0.29 6.25 -20.83
C MET A 6 0.56 6.20 -20.24
N ASN A 7 0.22 6.88 -20.67
CA ASN A 7 1.21 6.86 -19.81
C ASN A 7 1.17 5.78 -18.84
N VAL A 8 0.03 5.41 -18.50
CA VAL A 8 -0.12 4.28 -17.62
C VAL A 8 0.43 3.01 -18.26
N ASP A 9 0.10 2.80 -19.50
CA ASP A 9 0.63 1.61 -20.18
C ASP A 9 2.14 1.63 -20.28
N THR A 10 2.72 2.80 -20.53
CA THR A 10 4.16 2.92 -20.54
C THR A 10 4.75 2.63 -19.18
N MET A 11 4.11 3.12 -18.14
CA MET A 11 4.53 2.84 -16.78
C MET A 11 4.40 1.38 -16.43
N ASN A 12 3.36 0.73 -16.91
CA ASN A 12 3.09 -0.67 -16.58
C ASN A 12 4.13 -1.62 -17.14
N LYS A 13 4.92 -1.21 -18.11
CA LYS A 13 6.03 -2.02 -18.57
C LYS A 13 7.10 -2.18 -17.51
N THR A 14 7.22 -1.18 -16.63
CA THR A 14 8.22 -1.17 -15.58
C THR A 14 7.63 -1.34 -14.19
N ASN A 15 6.30 -1.21 -14.08
CA ASN A 15 5.62 -1.33 -12.82
C ASN A 15 5.21 -2.76 -12.57
N ASP A 16 5.25 -3.16 -11.32
CA ASP A 16 4.89 -4.49 -10.90
C ASP A 16 3.59 -4.48 -10.09
N TYR A 17 2.66 -3.64 -10.49
CA TYR A 17 1.35 -3.57 -9.85
C TYR A 17 0.25 -3.55 -10.90
N LYS A 18 -0.95 -3.88 -10.45
CA LYS A 18 -2.16 -3.73 -11.24
C LYS A 18 -3.27 -3.23 -10.31
N VAL A 19 -3.86 -2.10 -10.66
CA VAL A 19 -4.89 -1.46 -9.86
C VAL A 19 -6.08 -1.13 -10.74
N ALA A 20 -7.27 -1.00 -10.11
CA ALA A 20 -8.50 -0.73 -10.84
C ALA A 20 -8.49 0.66 -11.48
N ASP A 21 -8.04 1.67 -10.74
CA ASP A 21 -8.01 3.04 -11.23
C ASP A 21 -6.93 3.82 -10.49
N ILE A 22 -5.83 4.08 -11.18
CA ILE A 22 -4.69 4.79 -10.58
C ILE A 22 -5.06 6.23 -10.22
N ASN A 23 -6.11 6.79 -10.82
CA ASN A 23 -6.51 8.16 -10.53
C ASN A 23 -7.09 8.30 -9.12
N LEU A 24 -7.39 7.21 -8.45
CA LEU A 24 -7.85 7.24 -7.06
C LEU A 24 -6.72 7.37 -6.04
N ALA A 25 -5.46 7.38 -6.50
CA ALA A 25 -4.32 7.33 -5.59
C ALA A 25 -4.27 8.52 -4.64
N GLU A 26 -4.59 9.72 -5.11
CA GLU A 26 -4.55 10.90 -4.26
C GLU A 26 -5.62 10.82 -3.17
N PHE A 27 -6.81 10.40 -3.52
CA PHE A 27 -7.88 10.20 -2.55
C PHE A 27 -7.49 9.12 -1.54
N GLY A 28 -6.93 8.01 -2.04
CA GLY A 28 -6.47 6.94 -1.18
C GLY A 28 -5.41 7.40 -0.19
N ARG A 29 -4.49 8.23 -0.64
CA ARG A 29 -3.44 8.76 0.25
C ARG A 29 -4.05 9.56 1.40
N LYS A 30 -5.06 10.38 1.12
CA LYS A 30 -5.72 11.14 2.16
C LYS A 30 -6.43 10.24 3.16
N GLU A 31 -7.08 9.19 2.67
CA GLU A 31 -7.77 8.25 3.54
C GLU A 31 -6.79 7.47 4.40
N ILE A 32 -5.64 7.11 3.85
CA ILE A 32 -4.59 6.44 4.62
C ILE A 32 -4.10 7.34 5.74
N GLN A 33 -3.90 8.62 5.48
CA GLN A 33 -3.44 9.56 6.49
C GLN A 33 -4.45 9.67 7.63
N LEU A 34 -5.74 9.66 7.33
CA LEU A 34 -6.77 9.68 8.36
C LEU A 34 -6.75 8.39 9.18
N ALA A 35 -6.60 7.25 8.51
CA ALA A 35 -6.56 5.98 9.20
C ALA A 35 -5.35 5.86 10.13
N GLU A 36 -4.22 6.44 9.74
CA GLU A 36 -3.03 6.42 10.58
C GLU A 36 -3.28 7.04 11.94
N VAL A 37 -4.07 8.11 11.98
CA VAL A 37 -4.41 8.76 13.25
C VAL A 37 -5.19 7.83 14.16
N GLU A 38 -5.95 6.91 13.57
CA GLU A 38 -6.79 5.97 14.31
C GLU A 38 -6.08 4.67 14.65
N MET A 39 -4.81 4.55 14.29
CA MET A 39 -4.03 3.33 14.50
C MET A 39 -2.75 3.65 15.28
N PRO A 40 -2.88 4.17 16.50
CA PRO A 40 -1.70 4.68 17.23
C PRO A 40 -0.70 3.59 17.62
N GLY A 41 -1.16 2.35 17.86
CA GLY A 41 -0.24 1.26 18.17
C GLY A 41 0.68 0.95 16.99
N LEU A 42 0.11 0.90 15.80
CA LEU A 42 0.88 0.62 14.60
C LEU A 42 1.83 1.77 14.29
N MET A 43 1.36 3.01 14.48
CA MET A 43 2.22 4.18 14.26
C MET A 43 3.37 4.23 15.26
N ALA A 44 3.13 3.81 16.51
CA ALA A 44 4.18 3.74 17.51
C ALA A 44 5.26 2.74 17.12
N LEU A 45 4.86 1.59 16.58
CA LEU A 45 5.83 0.61 16.08
C LEU A 45 6.63 1.17 14.89
N ARG A 46 5.95 1.87 14.00
CA ARG A 46 6.60 2.49 12.85
C ARG A 46 7.67 3.47 13.31
N ASP A 47 7.34 4.34 14.25
CA ASP A 47 8.28 5.33 14.77
C ASP A 47 9.45 4.68 15.50
N LYS A 48 9.16 3.65 16.30
CA LYS A 48 10.18 3.00 17.12
C LYS A 48 11.23 2.28 16.28
N PHE A 49 10.80 1.65 15.19
CA PHE A 49 11.67 0.77 14.42
C PHE A 49 12.04 1.31 13.04
N ARG A 50 11.62 2.53 12.72
CA ARG A 50 11.87 3.09 11.38
C ARG A 50 13.34 3.10 11.02
N ASP A 51 14.19 3.50 11.95
CA ASP A 51 15.61 3.64 11.68
C ASP A 51 16.35 2.31 11.70
N SER A 52 15.96 1.40 12.57
CA SER A 52 16.63 0.11 12.69
C SER A 52 16.22 -0.88 11.61
N LYS A 53 15.04 -0.69 11.01
CA LYS A 53 14.53 -1.52 9.93
C LYS A 53 14.63 -3.02 10.23
N PRO A 54 13.92 -3.48 11.27
CA PRO A 54 14.06 -4.87 11.71
C PRO A 54 13.61 -5.88 10.68
N LEU A 55 12.84 -5.46 9.65
CA LEU A 55 12.36 -6.35 8.59
C LEU A 55 13.21 -6.25 7.32
N ASP A 56 14.36 -5.60 7.40
CA ASP A 56 15.25 -5.47 6.25
C ASP A 56 15.61 -6.87 5.74
N GLY A 57 15.42 -7.08 4.45
CA GLY A 57 15.65 -8.38 3.83
C GLY A 57 14.45 -9.32 3.84
N ALA A 58 13.40 -8.99 4.58
CA ALA A 58 12.20 -9.83 4.60
C ALA A 58 11.38 -9.60 3.35
N ARG A 59 10.86 -10.68 2.78
CA ARG A 59 9.93 -10.63 1.65
C ARG A 59 8.60 -11.14 2.13
N ILE A 60 7.58 -10.28 2.05
CA ILE A 60 6.27 -10.57 2.59
C ILE A 60 5.26 -10.56 1.46
N ALA A 61 4.52 -11.66 1.31
CA ALA A 61 3.41 -11.75 0.39
C ALA A 61 2.13 -11.84 1.22
N GLY A 62 1.16 -10.98 0.92
CA GLY A 62 -0.09 -10.98 1.65
C GLY A 62 -1.28 -11.08 0.72
N CYS A 63 -2.34 -11.66 1.23
CA CYS A 63 -3.59 -11.79 0.48
C CYS A 63 -4.75 -11.73 1.47
N ILE A 64 -5.18 -10.52 1.77
CA ILE A 64 -6.38 -10.27 2.59
C ILE A 64 -7.10 -9.07 1.99
N HIS A 65 -8.20 -8.69 2.61
CA HIS A 65 -9.02 -7.57 2.13
C HIS A 65 -8.16 -6.32 1.94
N MET A 66 -8.25 -5.72 0.76
CA MET A 66 -7.52 -4.49 0.49
C MET A 66 -8.38 -3.31 0.92
N THR A 67 -8.24 -2.94 2.17
CA THR A 67 -8.92 -1.80 2.77
C THR A 67 -7.89 -0.73 3.09
N ILE A 68 -8.37 0.45 3.51
CA ILE A 68 -7.47 1.52 3.92
C ILE A 68 -6.60 1.07 5.10
N GLN A 69 -7.16 0.30 6.02
CA GLN A 69 -6.39 -0.21 7.16
C GLN A 69 -5.31 -1.18 6.71
N SER A 70 -5.60 -2.02 5.73
CA SER A 70 -4.57 -2.90 5.16
C SER A 70 -3.47 -2.10 4.50
N ALA A 71 -3.81 -0.99 3.84
CA ALA A 71 -2.81 -0.12 3.23
C ALA A 71 -1.88 0.47 4.29
N VAL A 72 -2.41 0.87 5.44
CA VAL A 72 -1.57 1.37 6.53
C VAL A 72 -0.62 0.29 7.02
N LEU A 73 -1.10 -0.95 7.14
CA LEU A 73 -0.25 -2.06 7.53
C LEU A 73 0.87 -2.28 6.51
N ILE A 74 0.53 -2.31 5.22
CA ILE A 74 1.52 -2.52 4.17
C ILE A 74 2.61 -1.44 4.24
N GLU A 75 2.20 -0.19 4.37
CA GLU A 75 3.18 0.89 4.43
C GLU A 75 4.04 0.80 5.68
N THR A 76 3.48 0.33 6.78
CA THR A 76 4.25 0.12 7.99
C THR A 76 5.32 -0.95 7.77
N LEU A 77 4.95 -2.07 7.15
CA LEU A 77 5.92 -3.13 6.87
C LEU A 77 7.04 -2.63 5.98
N ILE A 78 6.70 -1.81 4.98
CA ILE A 78 7.71 -1.25 4.08
C ILE A 78 8.65 -0.32 4.84
N GLU A 79 8.12 0.52 5.71
CA GLU A 79 8.96 1.42 6.49
C GLU A 79 9.88 0.67 7.46
N LEU A 80 9.47 -0.51 7.88
CA LEU A 80 10.32 -1.34 8.73
C LEU A 80 11.35 -2.15 7.93
N GLY A 81 11.36 -1.99 6.63
CA GLY A 81 12.40 -2.56 5.77
C GLY A 81 11.97 -3.71 4.88
N ALA A 82 10.73 -4.17 4.99
CA ALA A 82 10.26 -5.33 4.22
C ALA A 82 9.99 -4.99 2.76
N GLU A 83 10.14 -5.98 1.92
CA GLU A 83 9.66 -5.96 0.55
C GLU A 83 8.31 -6.66 0.53
N VAL A 84 7.26 -5.96 0.11
CA VAL A 84 5.88 -6.43 0.27
C VAL A 84 5.21 -6.57 -1.10
N ARG A 85 4.52 -7.68 -1.29
CA ARG A 85 3.63 -7.93 -2.42
C ARG A 85 2.27 -8.28 -1.87
N TRP A 86 1.23 -7.68 -2.39
CA TRP A 86 -0.09 -7.82 -1.81
C TRP A 86 -1.16 -7.97 -2.87
N SER A 87 -2.17 -8.74 -2.57
CA SER A 87 -3.33 -8.93 -3.43
C SER A 87 -4.58 -9.01 -2.58
N SER A 88 -5.67 -8.41 -3.06
CA SER A 88 -6.94 -8.53 -2.36
C SER A 88 -7.50 -9.94 -2.57
N CYS A 89 -8.20 -10.45 -1.56
CA CYS A 89 -8.78 -11.77 -1.62
C CYS A 89 -10.19 -11.75 -2.20
N ASN A 90 -10.82 -10.58 -2.35
CA ASN A 90 -12.23 -10.51 -2.71
C ASN A 90 -12.56 -9.13 -3.27
N ILE A 91 -13.22 -9.08 -4.43
CA ILE A 91 -13.59 -7.80 -5.04
C ILE A 91 -14.66 -7.08 -4.23
N TYR A 92 -15.46 -7.81 -3.47
CA TYR A 92 -16.54 -7.19 -2.69
C TYR A 92 -16.04 -6.52 -1.42
N SER A 93 -14.85 -6.85 -0.95
CA SER A 93 -14.24 -6.24 0.22
C SER A 93 -13.13 -5.28 -0.13
N THR A 94 -12.84 -5.11 -1.41
CA THR A 94 -11.77 -4.23 -1.87
C THR A 94 -12.24 -2.78 -1.86
N GLN A 95 -11.41 -1.92 -1.28
CA GLN A 95 -11.60 -0.48 -1.41
C GLN A 95 -10.61 0.00 -2.47
N ASP A 96 -11.13 0.35 -3.65
CA ASP A 96 -10.27 0.65 -4.79
C ASP A 96 -9.31 1.78 -4.52
N HIS A 97 -9.71 2.75 -3.70
CA HIS A 97 -8.83 3.87 -3.37
C HIS A 97 -7.70 3.48 -2.42
N ALA A 98 -7.80 2.33 -1.75
CA ALA A 98 -6.71 1.87 -0.90
C ALA A 98 -5.53 1.37 -1.73
#